data_7f8374cec946bdefe9d3bb8a23b8f932
#
_entry.id   7f8374cec946bdefe9d3bb8a23b8f932
#
_cell.length_a   1.000
_cell.length_b   1.000
_cell.length_c   1.000
_cell.angle_alpha   90.00
_cell.angle_beta   90.00
_cell.angle_gamma   90.00
#
_symmetry.space_group_name_H-M   'P 1'
#
loop_
_entity.id
_entity.type
_entity.pdbx_description
1 polymer ?
#
loop_
_entity_poly.entity_id
_entity_poly.type
_entity_poly.pdbx_seq_one_letter_code
_entity_poly.pdbx_strand_id
1 'polypeptide(L)'
;MTEHSLSLIRSGAWQVAPNPVKSHPLDKLDPKRIAGRLTIFRPTEAVIDNLLLQAELRMGPLADKGVIRRIMEANPDSIWAIARRSSFDPLAPVGEGFFSTLMLTREGLDALVTGTLDCASPDPRLIARPGERPAGIYFWAVYAPGTLAYAAALIVEKMSAAPYDGVPFFSHPNTKEGYRFTESLGFRRGTAADGIFAPDIYIHERRRAKKQSAPLYDSYRKGAKRSHLSVSVAHSVEDWMRVASVRSAVYLGEQECPYEEEFDGNDFTAVHLIGYAGDEPAGCIRIRHFADFAKVERLAVRREFRNTRLSFMLVKAAIELCRVKGYRRIYGHAQRRLLDFWSRFGAVPFVGGKEFVFSDFDYVEVMLEIEPHPDAIRLGTDPFVIIRPEGRWHEPGILERSSSRSATRPSVGYAS
;
A
#
# COMPACT_ATOMS: atom_id res chain seq x y z
N MET A 1 9.60 43.15 -20.46
CA MET A 1 10.27 42.15 -19.63
C MET A 1 11.46 42.83 -18.97
N THR A 2 11.46 42.92 -17.65
CA THR A 2 12.50 43.64 -16.90
C THR A 2 13.71 42.69 -16.74
N GLU A 3 14.93 43.28 -16.69
CA GLU A 3 16.20 42.54 -16.48
C GLU A 3 16.18 41.56 -15.28
N HIS A 4 15.33 41.83 -14.30
CA HIS A 4 15.12 40.96 -13.14
C HIS A 4 14.49 39.60 -13.49
N SER A 5 13.60 39.55 -14.52
CA SER A 5 13.00 38.30 -15.01
C SER A 5 14.01 37.42 -15.77
N LEU A 6 14.99 38.01 -16.41
CA LEU A 6 16.02 37.29 -17.15
C LEU A 6 17.13 36.72 -16.26
N SER A 7 17.37 37.32 -15.09
CA SER A 7 18.35 36.80 -14.12
C SER A 7 17.88 35.53 -13.43
N LEU A 8 16.59 35.39 -13.18
CA LEU A 8 15.97 34.21 -12.56
C LEU A 8 15.93 32.99 -13.50
N ILE A 9 15.87 33.23 -14.82
CA ILE A 9 15.93 32.18 -15.84
C ILE A 9 17.34 31.58 -15.96
N ARG A 10 18.39 32.37 -15.66
CA ARG A 10 19.79 31.93 -15.73
C ARG A 10 20.28 31.10 -14.53
N SER A 11 19.60 31.16 -13.39
CA SER A 11 20.07 30.49 -12.18
C SER A 11 19.56 29.04 -11.98
N GLY A 12 18.67 28.54 -12.84
CA GLY A 12 18.12 27.18 -12.72
C GLY A 12 17.38 26.87 -11.42
N ALA A 13 17.19 27.87 -10.57
CA ALA A 13 16.65 27.71 -9.23
C ALA A 13 15.30 28.42 -9.10
N TRP A 14 14.27 27.83 -9.72
CA TRP A 14 12.91 28.10 -9.27
C TRP A 14 12.63 27.24 -8.02
N GLN A 15 13.14 27.68 -6.89
CA GLN A 15 12.57 27.30 -5.62
C GLN A 15 11.26 28.06 -5.46
N VAL A 16 10.16 27.44 -5.88
CA VAL A 16 8.84 27.81 -5.38
C VAL A 16 8.90 27.56 -3.88
N ALA A 17 8.82 28.64 -3.08
CA ALA A 17 8.68 28.53 -1.62
C ALA A 17 7.57 27.50 -1.34
N PRO A 18 7.77 26.54 -0.45
CA PRO A 18 6.75 25.58 -0.12
C PRO A 18 5.63 26.34 0.60
N ASN A 19 4.58 26.67 -0.13
CA ASN A 19 3.33 27.03 0.52
C ASN A 19 2.91 25.85 1.40
N PRO A 20 2.42 26.08 2.64
CA PRO A 20 1.93 25.01 3.48
C PRO A 20 0.89 24.25 2.68
N VAL A 21 1.14 22.95 2.48
CA VAL A 21 0.34 22.04 1.67
C VAL A 21 -1.04 21.97 2.30
N LYS A 22 -1.99 22.76 1.80
CA LYS A 22 -3.40 22.49 2.03
C LYS A 22 -3.66 21.13 1.44
N SER A 23 -4.19 20.18 2.24
CA SER A 23 -4.55 18.84 1.78
C SER A 23 -5.35 18.96 0.47
N HIS A 24 -4.85 18.33 -0.60
CA HIS A 24 -5.50 18.36 -1.89
C HIS A 24 -6.88 17.67 -1.83
N PRO A 25 -7.87 18.12 -2.60
CA PRO A 25 -9.16 17.44 -2.68
C PRO A 25 -9.09 15.97 -3.04
N LEU A 26 -8.10 15.56 -3.87
CA LEU A 26 -7.82 14.14 -4.17
C LEU A 26 -7.38 13.35 -2.94
N ASP A 27 -6.66 13.97 -2.00
CA ASP A 27 -6.27 13.34 -0.73
C ASP A 27 -7.45 13.15 0.23
N LYS A 28 -8.55 13.87 0.02
CA LYS A 28 -9.79 13.81 0.81
C LYS A 28 -10.83 12.87 0.22
N LEU A 29 -10.72 12.54 -1.05
CA LEU A 29 -11.56 11.52 -1.65
C LEU A 29 -11.12 10.17 -1.07
N ASP A 30 -11.95 9.58 -0.23
CA ASP A 30 -11.77 8.20 0.19
C ASP A 30 -12.18 7.28 -0.98
N PRO A 31 -11.21 6.78 -1.79
CA PRO A 31 -11.52 5.95 -2.96
C PRO A 31 -12.29 4.70 -2.56
N LYS A 32 -12.09 4.23 -1.34
CA LYS A 32 -12.64 2.99 -0.80
C LYS A 32 -14.14 3.10 -0.53
N ARG A 33 -14.59 4.24 -0.05
CA ARG A 33 -16.01 4.51 0.21
C ARG A 33 -16.82 4.68 -1.08
N ILE A 34 -16.13 5.10 -2.12
CA ILE A 34 -16.67 5.48 -3.42
C ILE A 34 -16.61 4.30 -4.39
N ALA A 35 -15.52 3.52 -4.34
CA ALA A 35 -15.27 2.35 -5.18
C ALA A 35 -16.33 1.24 -5.02
N GLY A 36 -17.05 1.18 -3.90
CA GLY A 36 -18.09 0.17 -3.68
C GLY A 36 -19.26 0.22 -4.68
N ARG A 37 -19.48 1.35 -5.33
CA ARG A 37 -20.60 1.55 -6.28
C ARG A 37 -20.20 1.47 -7.74
N LEU A 38 -18.92 1.68 -8.07
CA LEU A 38 -18.40 1.67 -9.43
C LEU A 38 -17.37 0.57 -9.62
N THR A 39 -17.18 0.17 -10.86
CA THR A 39 -16.07 -0.68 -11.31
C THR A 39 -15.45 -0.07 -12.56
N ILE A 40 -14.16 -0.35 -12.77
CA ILE A 40 -13.46 -0.01 -14.01
C ILE A 40 -12.99 -1.31 -14.66
N PHE A 41 -13.00 -1.32 -15.99
CA PHE A 41 -12.56 -2.47 -16.75
C PHE A 41 -11.91 -2.02 -18.07
N ARG A 42 -11.07 -2.87 -18.67
CA ARG A 42 -10.54 -2.63 -20.00
C ARG A 42 -11.65 -2.88 -21.02
N PRO A 43 -12.05 -1.85 -21.81
CA PRO A 43 -13.12 -2.02 -22.77
C PRO A 43 -12.70 -2.88 -23.96
N THR A 44 -13.65 -3.63 -24.49
CA THR A 44 -13.53 -4.18 -25.84
C THR A 44 -13.77 -3.09 -26.88
N GLU A 45 -13.40 -3.32 -28.15
CA GLU A 45 -13.65 -2.36 -29.23
C GLU A 45 -15.13 -1.96 -29.31
N ALA A 46 -16.07 -2.92 -29.23
CA ALA A 46 -17.49 -2.63 -29.27
C ALA A 46 -17.97 -1.73 -28.13
N VAL A 47 -17.43 -1.92 -26.92
CA VAL A 47 -17.76 -1.10 -25.75
C VAL A 47 -17.23 0.33 -25.93
N ILE A 48 -15.97 0.48 -26.37
CA ILE A 48 -15.40 1.81 -26.55
C ILE A 48 -16.05 2.56 -27.71
N ASP A 49 -16.39 1.89 -28.81
CA ASP A 49 -17.09 2.51 -29.95
C ASP A 49 -18.46 3.09 -29.53
N ASN A 50 -19.19 2.39 -28.68
CA ASN A 50 -20.46 2.88 -28.14
C ASN A 50 -20.25 4.08 -27.22
N LEU A 51 -19.28 4.00 -26.33
CA LEU A 51 -18.96 5.08 -25.38
C LEU A 51 -18.47 6.35 -26.08
N LEU A 52 -17.68 6.21 -27.16
CA LEU A 52 -17.23 7.33 -27.97
C LEU A 52 -18.41 8.04 -28.66
N LEU A 53 -19.32 7.29 -29.24
CA LEU A 53 -20.53 7.87 -29.84
C LEU A 53 -21.36 8.68 -28.82
N GLN A 54 -21.53 8.16 -27.62
CA GLN A 54 -22.23 8.88 -26.54
C GLN A 54 -21.48 10.13 -26.08
N ALA A 55 -20.14 10.05 -26.01
CA ALA A 55 -19.29 11.16 -25.60
C ALA A 55 -19.28 12.28 -26.65
N GLU A 56 -19.15 11.96 -27.93
CA GLU A 56 -19.16 12.92 -29.04
C GLU A 56 -20.44 13.76 -29.08
N LEU A 57 -21.59 13.14 -28.79
CA LEU A 57 -22.90 13.83 -28.71
C LEU A 57 -22.93 14.92 -27.60
N ARG A 58 -22.08 14.80 -26.59
CA ARG A 58 -22.07 15.72 -25.42
C ARG A 58 -20.85 16.61 -25.34
N MET A 59 -19.71 16.15 -25.80
CA MET A 59 -18.41 16.83 -25.66
C MET A 59 -17.91 17.43 -26.96
N GLY A 60 -18.53 17.10 -28.10
CA GLY A 60 -18.04 17.45 -29.44
C GLY A 60 -17.07 16.39 -29.98
N PRO A 61 -16.43 16.69 -31.14
CA PRO A 61 -15.57 15.74 -31.82
C PRO A 61 -14.42 15.23 -30.93
N LEU A 62 -14.22 13.92 -30.92
CA LEU A 62 -13.12 13.23 -30.26
C LEU A 62 -12.11 12.72 -31.30
N ALA A 63 -11.04 12.09 -30.83
CA ALA A 63 -10.09 11.42 -31.71
C ALA A 63 -10.77 10.29 -32.49
N ASP A 64 -10.33 10.07 -33.76
CA ASP A 64 -10.82 9.01 -34.62
C ASP A 64 -10.69 7.63 -33.95
N LYS A 65 -11.67 6.74 -34.20
CA LYS A 65 -11.69 5.39 -33.63
C LYS A 65 -10.42 4.59 -33.92
N GLY A 66 -9.85 4.75 -35.11
CA GLY A 66 -8.60 4.11 -35.48
C GLY A 66 -7.40 4.63 -34.66
N VAL A 67 -7.40 5.91 -34.32
CA VAL A 67 -6.40 6.49 -33.40
C VAL A 67 -6.53 5.87 -32.02
N ILE A 68 -7.74 5.81 -31.49
CA ILE A 68 -8.01 5.25 -30.15
C ILE A 68 -7.57 3.78 -30.07
N ARG A 69 -7.85 2.97 -31.11
CA ARG A 69 -7.37 1.58 -31.18
C ARG A 69 -5.85 1.48 -31.16
N ARG A 70 -5.14 2.28 -31.94
CA ARG A 70 -3.67 2.29 -31.94
C ARG A 70 -3.10 2.65 -30.56
N ILE A 71 -3.73 3.57 -29.83
CA ILE A 71 -3.31 3.92 -28.47
C ILE A 71 -3.59 2.79 -27.49
N MET A 72 -4.74 2.10 -27.59
CA MET A 72 -5.05 0.92 -26.78
C MET A 72 -4.08 -0.24 -27.05
N GLU A 73 -3.68 -0.45 -28.28
CA GLU A 73 -2.67 -1.44 -28.68
C GLU A 73 -1.29 -1.09 -28.12
N ALA A 74 -0.90 0.19 -28.19
CA ALA A 74 0.37 0.67 -27.65
C ALA A 74 0.44 0.50 -26.12
N ASN A 75 -0.64 0.83 -25.41
CA ASN A 75 -0.75 0.59 -23.98
C ASN A 75 -2.22 0.38 -23.57
N PRO A 76 -2.61 -0.85 -23.20
CA PRO A 76 -3.97 -1.16 -22.77
C PRO A 76 -4.45 -0.43 -21.52
N ASP A 77 -3.54 0.15 -20.71
CA ASP A 77 -3.88 0.96 -19.55
C ASP A 77 -4.23 2.41 -19.91
N SER A 78 -4.15 2.77 -21.20
CA SER A 78 -4.52 4.10 -21.69
C SER A 78 -6.01 4.37 -21.61
N ILE A 79 -6.88 3.35 -21.66
CA ILE A 79 -8.34 3.54 -21.65
C ILE A 79 -9.00 2.56 -20.69
N TRP A 80 -9.85 3.11 -19.81
CA TRP A 80 -10.65 2.37 -18.85
C TRP A 80 -12.12 2.74 -19.01
N ALA A 81 -13.00 1.75 -19.18
CA ALA A 81 -14.43 1.94 -19.11
C ALA A 81 -14.90 1.91 -17.66
N ILE A 82 -15.97 2.64 -17.37
CA ILE A 82 -16.57 2.81 -16.05
C ILE A 82 -17.99 2.24 -16.11
N ALA A 83 -18.36 1.44 -15.11
CA ALA A 83 -19.71 0.91 -14.96
C ALA A 83 -20.12 0.91 -13.48
N ARG A 84 -21.43 0.84 -13.23
CA ARG A 84 -21.96 0.58 -11.89
C ARG A 84 -21.80 -0.90 -11.55
N ARG A 85 -21.32 -1.20 -10.34
CA ARG A 85 -21.16 -2.58 -9.89
C ARG A 85 -22.45 -3.36 -9.88
N SER A 86 -23.55 -2.72 -9.52
CA SER A 86 -24.87 -3.35 -9.41
C SER A 86 -25.41 -3.89 -10.74
N SER A 87 -25.00 -3.30 -11.88
CA SER A 87 -25.45 -3.67 -13.23
C SER A 87 -24.34 -4.27 -14.11
N PHE A 88 -23.13 -4.46 -13.58
CA PHE A 88 -21.98 -4.93 -14.35
C PHE A 88 -22.02 -6.44 -14.58
N ASP A 89 -22.11 -6.87 -15.85
CA ASP A 89 -21.91 -8.27 -16.25
C ASP A 89 -20.52 -8.41 -16.93
N PRO A 90 -19.59 -9.16 -16.35
CA PRO A 90 -18.25 -9.35 -16.93
C PRO A 90 -18.26 -10.16 -18.25
N LEU A 91 -19.34 -10.89 -18.55
CA LEU A 91 -19.49 -11.63 -19.81
C LEU A 91 -20.10 -10.78 -20.94
N ALA A 92 -20.85 -9.74 -20.57
CA ALA A 92 -21.46 -8.78 -21.48
C ALA A 92 -21.27 -7.37 -20.92
N PRO A 93 -20.02 -6.86 -20.80
CA PRO A 93 -19.74 -5.62 -20.13
C PRO A 93 -20.32 -4.42 -20.88
N VAL A 94 -21.05 -3.58 -20.19
CA VAL A 94 -21.57 -2.30 -20.68
C VAL A 94 -20.93 -1.19 -19.88
N GLY A 95 -20.32 -0.21 -20.59
CA GLY A 95 -19.76 0.99 -19.97
C GLY A 95 -20.77 2.12 -19.93
N GLU A 96 -20.77 2.91 -18.86
CA GLU A 96 -21.53 4.16 -18.70
C GLU A 96 -20.66 5.40 -18.90
N GLY A 97 -19.34 5.20 -18.98
CA GLY A 97 -18.34 6.24 -19.21
C GLY A 97 -16.97 5.65 -19.46
N PHE A 98 -16.01 6.51 -19.76
CA PHE A 98 -14.62 6.10 -19.91
C PHE A 98 -13.65 7.18 -19.39
N PHE A 99 -12.44 6.72 -19.12
CA PHE A 99 -11.31 7.54 -18.74
C PHE A 99 -10.15 7.19 -19.66
N SER A 100 -9.63 8.19 -20.36
CA SER A 100 -8.55 8.03 -21.31
C SER A 100 -7.33 8.84 -20.89
N THR A 101 -6.17 8.20 -20.92
CA THR A 101 -4.87 8.78 -20.58
C THR A 101 -3.81 8.39 -21.59
N LEU A 102 -2.85 9.28 -21.85
CA LEU A 102 -1.64 8.94 -22.57
C LEU A 102 -0.51 8.73 -21.56
N MET A 103 0.05 7.54 -21.55
CA MET A 103 1.23 7.17 -20.74
C MET A 103 2.48 7.62 -21.47
N LEU A 104 2.87 8.89 -21.32
CA LEU A 104 3.90 9.52 -22.15
C LEU A 104 5.31 9.02 -21.81
N THR A 105 6.09 8.69 -22.84
CA THR A 105 7.55 8.57 -22.74
C THR A 105 8.17 9.94 -22.41
N ARG A 106 9.49 10.02 -22.23
CA ARG A 106 10.16 11.32 -22.04
C ARG A 106 9.95 12.21 -23.26
N GLU A 107 10.13 11.68 -24.46
CA GLU A 107 9.91 12.39 -25.72
C GLU A 107 8.44 12.82 -25.88
N GLY A 108 7.50 11.97 -25.44
CA GLY A 108 6.07 12.30 -25.45
C GLY A 108 5.73 13.45 -24.48
N LEU A 109 6.34 13.47 -23.32
CA LEU A 109 6.17 14.57 -22.35
C LEU A 109 6.78 15.87 -22.89
N ASP A 110 7.96 15.81 -23.50
CA ASP A 110 8.60 16.96 -24.11
C ASP A 110 7.73 17.51 -25.25
N ALA A 111 7.16 16.64 -26.09
CA ALA A 111 6.21 17.03 -27.14
C ALA A 111 4.95 17.70 -26.56
N LEU A 112 4.42 17.21 -25.44
CA LEU A 112 3.28 17.84 -24.77
C LEU A 112 3.62 19.26 -24.31
N VAL A 113 4.75 19.43 -23.61
CA VAL A 113 5.16 20.74 -23.03
C VAL A 113 5.54 21.73 -24.11
N THR A 114 6.13 21.30 -25.22
CA THR A 114 6.47 22.16 -26.35
C THR A 114 5.29 22.46 -27.26
N GLY A 115 4.11 21.83 -27.03
CA GLY A 115 2.92 22.00 -27.87
C GLY A 115 3.02 21.30 -29.23
N THR A 116 3.96 20.37 -29.39
CA THR A 116 4.16 19.62 -30.65
C THR A 116 3.46 18.26 -30.65
N LEU A 117 2.88 17.86 -29.52
CA LEU A 117 2.07 16.64 -29.40
C LEU A 117 0.76 16.83 -30.16
N ASP A 118 0.55 16.05 -31.24
CA ASP A 118 -0.76 15.98 -31.86
C ASP A 118 -1.74 15.20 -31.01
N CYS A 119 -2.58 15.91 -30.24
CA CYS A 119 -3.58 15.29 -29.38
C CYS A 119 -4.76 14.69 -30.17
N ALA A 120 -4.95 15.03 -31.45
CA ALA A 120 -5.98 14.41 -32.28
C ALA A 120 -5.52 13.04 -32.84
N SER A 121 -4.23 12.89 -33.06
CA SER A 121 -3.63 11.63 -33.56
C SER A 121 -2.25 11.40 -32.93
N PRO A 122 -2.17 11.08 -31.62
CA PRO A 122 -0.89 10.87 -30.97
C PRO A 122 -0.09 9.72 -31.58
N ASP A 123 1.22 9.96 -31.77
CA ASP A 123 2.12 8.92 -32.27
C ASP A 123 2.30 7.83 -31.20
N PRO A 124 1.98 6.55 -31.49
CA PRO A 124 2.16 5.45 -30.53
C PRO A 124 3.58 5.30 -29.98
N ARG A 125 4.61 5.77 -30.69
CA ARG A 125 6.01 5.76 -30.22
C ARG A 125 6.26 6.68 -29.03
N LEU A 126 5.40 7.69 -28.84
CA LEU A 126 5.44 8.60 -27.68
C LEU A 126 4.73 8.03 -26.44
N ILE A 127 4.16 6.82 -26.54
CA ILE A 127 3.45 6.15 -25.46
C ILE A 127 4.36 5.07 -24.84
N ALA A 128 4.53 5.10 -23.54
CA ALA A 128 5.27 4.09 -22.79
C ALA A 128 4.58 2.72 -22.90
N ARG A 129 5.36 1.67 -23.11
CA ARG A 129 4.84 0.29 -23.23
C ARG A 129 4.24 -0.23 -21.92
N PRO A 130 3.39 -1.26 -21.98
CA PRO A 130 2.88 -1.92 -20.77
C PRO A 130 4.02 -2.36 -19.84
N GLY A 131 3.94 -1.96 -18.56
CA GLY A 131 4.97 -2.26 -17.56
C GLY A 131 6.14 -1.28 -17.52
N GLU A 132 6.33 -0.43 -18.51
CA GLU A 132 7.30 0.66 -18.46
C GLU A 132 6.78 1.82 -17.62
N ARG A 133 7.70 2.51 -16.90
CA ARG A 133 7.36 3.72 -16.17
C ARG A 133 7.28 4.91 -17.09
N PRO A 134 6.12 5.56 -17.24
CA PRO A 134 6.01 6.77 -18.07
C PRO A 134 6.70 7.97 -17.38
N ALA A 135 7.09 8.96 -18.17
CA ALA A 135 7.59 10.24 -17.69
C ALA A 135 6.45 11.16 -17.20
N GLY A 136 5.26 11.01 -17.77
CA GLY A 136 4.05 11.73 -17.41
C GLY A 136 2.80 10.97 -17.84
N ILE A 137 1.69 11.23 -17.16
CA ILE A 137 0.37 10.69 -17.50
C ILE A 137 -0.51 11.87 -17.87
N TYR A 138 -0.84 11.97 -19.16
CA TYR A 138 -1.69 13.05 -19.67
C TYR A 138 -3.15 12.63 -19.75
N PHE A 139 -4.04 13.36 -19.10
CA PHE A 139 -5.49 13.16 -19.20
C PHE A 139 -5.98 13.59 -20.57
N TRP A 140 -6.21 12.62 -21.44
CA TRP A 140 -6.54 12.85 -22.83
C TRP A 140 -8.02 13.15 -23.03
N ALA A 141 -8.91 12.29 -22.48
CA ALA A 141 -10.35 12.53 -22.47
C ALA A 141 -10.99 11.83 -21.28
N VAL A 142 -12.03 12.44 -20.70
CA VAL A 142 -12.82 11.85 -19.61
C VAL A 142 -14.29 12.07 -19.91
N TYR A 143 -15.03 10.98 -20.01
CA TYR A 143 -16.48 10.97 -20.14
C TYR A 143 -17.10 10.11 -19.06
N ALA A 144 -17.70 10.71 -18.05
CA ALA A 144 -18.28 9.99 -16.91
C ALA A 144 -19.49 10.77 -16.36
N PRO A 145 -20.63 10.78 -17.09
CA PRO A 145 -21.79 11.57 -16.72
C PRO A 145 -22.36 11.14 -15.37
N GLY A 146 -22.50 12.10 -14.44
CA GLY A 146 -23.03 11.87 -13.09
C GLY A 146 -22.10 11.09 -12.14
N THR A 147 -20.95 10.60 -12.61
CA THR A 147 -20.04 9.76 -11.82
C THR A 147 -18.58 10.24 -11.85
N LEU A 148 -18.31 11.42 -12.41
CA LEU A 148 -16.98 11.91 -12.72
C LEU A 148 -16.02 11.92 -11.51
N ALA A 149 -16.46 12.45 -10.37
CA ALA A 149 -15.63 12.52 -9.16
C ALA A 149 -15.29 11.11 -8.62
N TYR A 150 -16.22 10.19 -8.72
CA TYR A 150 -16.06 8.80 -8.27
C TYR A 150 -15.13 8.02 -9.22
N ALA A 151 -15.30 8.22 -10.52
CA ALA A 151 -14.44 7.62 -11.53
C ALA A 151 -12.98 8.12 -11.41
N ALA A 152 -12.78 9.41 -11.17
CA ALA A 152 -11.46 9.97 -10.95
C ALA A 152 -10.73 9.32 -9.76
N ALA A 153 -11.44 9.07 -8.66
CA ALA A 153 -10.88 8.40 -7.49
C ALA A 153 -10.38 6.98 -7.82
N LEU A 154 -11.16 6.19 -8.58
CA LEU A 154 -10.77 4.84 -9.00
C LEU A 154 -9.54 4.85 -9.92
N ILE A 155 -9.47 5.82 -10.83
CA ILE A 155 -8.32 5.95 -11.73
C ILE A 155 -7.06 6.38 -10.98
N VAL A 156 -7.18 7.34 -10.06
CA VAL A 156 -6.06 7.75 -9.20
C VAL A 156 -5.56 6.58 -8.35
N GLU A 157 -6.44 5.77 -7.81
CA GLU A 157 -6.11 4.54 -7.08
C GLU A 157 -5.36 3.55 -8.00
N LYS A 158 -5.89 3.28 -9.21
CA LYS A 158 -5.24 2.43 -10.21
C LYS A 158 -3.85 2.91 -10.56
N MET A 159 -3.68 4.21 -10.76
CA MET A 159 -2.40 4.83 -11.09
C MET A 159 -1.48 5.01 -9.87
N SER A 160 -1.90 4.61 -8.67
CA SER A 160 -1.06 4.64 -7.48
C SER A 160 -0.19 3.39 -7.30
N ALA A 161 -0.40 2.37 -8.14
CA ALA A 161 0.44 1.18 -8.19
C ALA A 161 1.58 1.32 -9.23
N ALA A 162 2.63 0.51 -9.08
CA ALA A 162 3.68 0.41 -10.10
C ALA A 162 3.09 -0.06 -11.46
N PRO A 163 3.59 0.47 -12.58
CA PRO A 163 4.72 1.39 -12.74
C PRO A 163 4.36 2.88 -12.61
N TYR A 164 3.12 3.23 -12.32
CA TYR A 164 2.55 4.57 -12.38
C TYR A 164 2.67 5.39 -11.09
N ASP A 165 3.14 4.77 -9.99
CA ASP A 165 3.25 5.40 -8.68
C ASP A 165 4.15 6.65 -8.70
N GLY A 166 3.63 7.78 -8.22
CA GLY A 166 4.36 9.06 -8.18
C GLY A 166 4.69 9.68 -9.55
N VAL A 167 4.15 9.14 -10.66
CA VAL A 167 4.25 9.79 -11.97
C VAL A 167 3.32 11.00 -12.01
N PRO A 168 3.79 12.20 -12.42
CA PRO A 168 2.95 13.40 -12.44
C PRO A 168 1.81 13.26 -13.46
N PHE A 169 0.68 13.84 -13.11
CA PHE A 169 -0.46 13.98 -14.00
C PHE A 169 -0.43 15.32 -14.73
N PHE A 170 -0.83 15.30 -15.99
CA PHE A 170 -0.96 16.47 -16.84
C PHE A 170 -2.37 16.54 -17.42
N SER A 171 -2.87 17.77 -17.64
CA SER A 171 -4.16 18.00 -18.28
C SER A 171 -4.12 19.30 -19.08
N HIS A 172 -4.85 19.34 -20.18
CA HIS A 172 -5.08 20.53 -20.99
C HIS A 172 -6.60 20.69 -21.19
N PRO A 173 -7.33 21.20 -20.19
CA PRO A 173 -8.76 21.36 -20.31
C PRO A 173 -9.09 22.43 -21.36
N ASN A 174 -10.13 22.18 -22.16
CA ASN A 174 -10.61 23.07 -23.22
C ASN A 174 -12.07 23.51 -23.01
N THR A 175 -12.72 23.08 -21.93
CA THR A 175 -14.08 23.46 -21.56
C THR A 175 -14.12 24.08 -20.17
N LYS A 176 -15.11 24.92 -19.90
CA LYS A 176 -15.29 25.54 -18.55
C LYS A 176 -15.43 24.50 -17.45
N GLU A 177 -16.13 23.40 -17.74
CA GLU A 177 -16.31 22.28 -16.85
C GLU A 177 -14.99 21.54 -16.62
N GLY A 178 -14.20 21.32 -17.67
CA GLY A 178 -12.87 20.73 -17.63
C GLY A 178 -11.92 21.55 -16.76
N TYR A 179 -11.89 22.87 -16.90
CA TYR A 179 -11.09 23.76 -16.04
C TYR A 179 -11.47 23.62 -14.58
N ARG A 180 -12.77 23.73 -14.25
CA ARG A 180 -13.26 23.59 -12.88
C ARG A 180 -12.92 22.23 -12.30
N PHE A 181 -13.09 21.17 -13.08
CA PHE A 181 -12.77 19.82 -12.65
C PHE A 181 -11.28 19.65 -12.38
N THR A 182 -10.41 20.06 -13.31
CA THR A 182 -8.95 19.98 -13.17
C THR A 182 -8.47 20.76 -11.93
N GLU A 183 -8.95 21.96 -11.72
CA GLU A 183 -8.62 22.76 -10.52
C GLU A 183 -9.17 22.14 -9.23
N SER A 184 -10.38 21.56 -9.25
CA SER A 184 -10.95 20.86 -8.10
C SER A 184 -10.17 19.64 -7.67
N LEU A 185 -9.45 19.01 -8.59
CA LEU A 185 -8.54 17.90 -8.33
C LEU A 185 -7.15 18.35 -7.84
N GLY A 186 -6.92 19.67 -7.74
CA GLY A 186 -5.67 20.23 -7.22
C GLY A 186 -4.55 20.34 -8.24
N PHE A 187 -4.85 20.29 -9.53
CA PHE A 187 -3.87 20.60 -10.56
C PHE A 187 -3.52 22.10 -10.51
N ARG A 188 -2.27 22.41 -10.76
CA ARG A 188 -1.76 23.77 -10.88
C ARG A 188 -1.59 24.13 -12.34
N ARG A 189 -2.01 25.33 -12.72
CA ARG A 189 -1.82 25.86 -14.07
C ARG A 189 -0.36 26.21 -14.30
N GLY A 190 0.12 25.92 -15.49
CA GLY A 190 1.49 26.18 -15.93
C GLY A 190 2.47 25.10 -15.48
N THR A 191 3.21 24.54 -16.40
CA THR A 191 4.31 23.61 -16.17
C THR A 191 5.57 24.08 -16.86
N ALA A 192 6.74 23.64 -16.38
CA ALA A 192 8.01 23.88 -17.03
C ALA A 192 8.80 22.58 -17.12
N ALA A 193 9.40 22.32 -18.29
CA ALA A 193 10.33 21.23 -18.50
C ALA A 193 11.50 21.75 -19.33
N ASP A 194 12.72 21.48 -18.88
CA ASP A 194 13.96 21.87 -19.56
C ASP A 194 14.03 23.35 -19.99
N GLY A 195 13.49 24.24 -19.14
CA GLY A 195 13.45 25.69 -19.42
C GLY A 195 12.31 26.16 -20.32
N ILE A 196 11.43 25.28 -20.76
CA ILE A 196 10.25 25.61 -21.57
C ILE A 196 9.05 25.71 -20.64
N PHE A 197 8.32 26.83 -20.68
CA PHE A 197 7.13 27.06 -19.89
C PHE A 197 5.88 26.90 -20.77
N ALA A 198 5.01 25.98 -20.38
CA ALA A 198 3.71 25.74 -21.00
C ALA A 198 2.58 26.25 -20.11
N PRO A 199 2.03 27.48 -20.36
CA PRO A 199 1.08 28.14 -19.47
C PRO A 199 -0.29 27.46 -19.44
N ASP A 200 -0.66 26.73 -20.47
CA ASP A 200 -1.98 26.10 -20.62
C ASP A 200 -2.02 24.65 -20.20
N ILE A 201 -0.86 24.07 -19.90
CA ILE A 201 -0.77 22.71 -19.35
C ILE A 201 -0.89 22.76 -17.83
N TYR A 202 -1.84 22.02 -17.29
CA TYR A 202 -2.04 21.85 -15.85
C TYR A 202 -1.25 20.63 -15.37
N ILE A 203 -0.57 20.75 -14.22
CA ILE A 203 0.19 19.68 -13.59
C ILE A 203 -0.32 19.37 -12.20
N HIS A 204 -0.43 18.10 -11.87
CA HIS A 204 -0.56 17.60 -10.52
C HIS A 204 0.65 16.73 -10.19
N GLU A 205 1.57 17.28 -9.39
CA GLU A 205 2.74 16.56 -8.92
C GLU A 205 2.32 15.54 -7.87
N ARG A 206 2.63 14.29 -8.13
CA ARG A 206 2.35 13.19 -7.22
C ARG A 206 3.62 12.81 -6.47
N ARG A 207 3.52 12.77 -5.17
CA ARG A 207 4.59 12.20 -4.36
C ARG A 207 4.54 10.68 -4.49
N ARG A 208 5.67 10.05 -4.78
CA ARG A 208 5.79 8.62 -4.49
C ARG A 208 5.39 8.43 -3.03
N ALA A 209 4.45 7.55 -2.79
CA ALA A 209 4.23 7.08 -1.43
C ALA A 209 5.63 6.67 -0.93
N LYS A 210 6.13 7.33 0.12
CA LYS A 210 7.34 6.85 0.77
C LYS A 210 7.04 5.40 1.07
N LYS A 211 7.80 4.48 0.50
CA LYS A 211 7.75 3.08 0.86
C LYS A 211 8.00 3.08 2.36
N GLN A 212 6.94 3.00 3.13
CA GLN A 212 7.04 2.87 4.57
C GLN A 212 7.90 1.63 4.75
N SER A 213 9.04 1.76 5.40
CA SER A 213 9.87 0.60 5.67
C SER A 213 8.97 -0.40 6.38
N ALA A 214 8.94 -1.63 5.87
CA ALA A 214 8.13 -2.66 6.50
C ALA A 214 8.46 -2.70 8.01
N PRO A 215 7.46 -2.82 8.88
CA PRO A 215 7.69 -2.93 10.31
C PRO A 215 8.57 -4.14 10.61
N LEU A 216 9.25 -4.12 11.76
CA LEU A 216 10.21 -5.18 12.09
C LEU A 216 9.56 -6.57 12.11
N TYR A 217 8.32 -6.66 12.56
CA TYR A 217 7.55 -7.92 12.60
C TYR A 217 7.05 -8.41 11.23
N ASP A 218 7.29 -7.67 10.14
CA ASP A 218 7.03 -8.08 8.75
C ASP A 218 8.23 -7.74 7.84
N SER A 219 9.44 -7.93 8.36
CA SER A 219 10.69 -7.62 7.66
C SER A 219 11.24 -8.76 6.80
N TYR A 220 10.66 -9.97 6.90
CA TYR A 220 11.11 -11.13 6.12
C TYR A 220 10.91 -10.93 4.62
N ARG A 221 11.92 -11.31 3.84
CA ARG A 221 11.89 -11.34 2.37
C ARG A 221 12.55 -12.63 1.89
N LYS A 222 11.78 -13.42 1.16
CA LYS A 222 12.23 -14.71 0.60
C LYS A 222 13.47 -14.53 -0.30
N GLY A 223 14.41 -15.47 -0.22
CA GLY A 223 15.64 -15.45 -1.01
C GLY A 223 16.74 -14.54 -0.45
N ALA A 224 16.59 -14.00 0.76
CA ALA A 224 17.62 -13.20 1.40
C ALA A 224 18.84 -14.06 1.76
N LYS A 225 20.04 -13.44 1.81
CA LYS A 225 21.26 -14.14 2.24
C LYS A 225 21.14 -14.60 3.69
N ARG A 226 21.76 -15.73 4.06
CA ARG A 226 21.75 -16.29 5.43
C ARG A 226 22.24 -15.32 6.51
N SER A 227 23.10 -14.37 6.16
CA SER A 227 23.55 -13.31 7.06
C SER A 227 22.48 -12.24 7.34
N HIS A 228 21.39 -12.20 6.57
CA HIS A 228 20.30 -11.25 6.76
C HIS A 228 19.29 -11.81 7.77
N LEU A 229 19.13 -11.10 8.88
CA LEU A 229 18.16 -11.44 9.91
C LEU A 229 16.86 -10.68 9.68
N SER A 230 15.73 -11.35 9.85
CA SER A 230 14.40 -10.78 9.64
C SER A 230 13.35 -11.48 10.51
N VAL A 231 12.17 -10.88 10.63
CA VAL A 231 11.06 -11.39 11.43
C VAL A 231 9.78 -11.34 10.62
N SER A 232 8.92 -12.34 10.77
CA SER A 232 7.58 -12.37 10.20
C SER A 232 6.56 -12.88 11.21
N VAL A 233 5.32 -12.41 11.12
CA VAL A 233 4.18 -13.04 11.77
C VAL A 233 3.87 -14.36 11.05
N ALA A 234 3.56 -15.41 11.79
CA ALA A 234 3.09 -16.68 11.24
C ALA A 234 1.63 -16.55 10.77
N HIS A 235 1.34 -16.89 9.51
CA HIS A 235 0.02 -16.74 8.90
C HIS A 235 -0.56 -18.05 8.37
N SER A 236 0.22 -19.11 8.34
CA SER A 236 -0.15 -20.39 7.75
C SER A 236 0.21 -21.57 8.65
N VAL A 237 -0.37 -22.72 8.35
CA VAL A 237 0.02 -23.98 9.02
C VAL A 237 1.51 -24.28 8.81
N GLU A 238 2.04 -24.00 7.61
CA GLU A 238 3.46 -24.16 7.33
C GLU A 238 4.33 -23.25 8.20
N ASP A 239 3.92 -21.99 8.42
CA ASP A 239 4.61 -21.08 9.35
C ASP A 239 4.55 -21.62 10.79
N TRP A 240 3.39 -22.16 11.20
CA TRP A 240 3.25 -22.79 12.50
C TRP A 240 4.20 -24.00 12.64
N MET A 241 4.33 -24.83 11.61
CA MET A 241 5.29 -25.96 11.63
C MET A 241 6.74 -25.48 11.78
N ARG A 242 7.10 -24.33 11.18
CA ARG A 242 8.41 -23.70 11.39
C ARG A 242 8.60 -23.25 12.84
N VAL A 243 7.59 -22.63 13.43
CA VAL A 243 7.60 -22.25 14.87
C VAL A 243 7.78 -23.49 15.74
N ALA A 244 6.96 -24.51 15.52
CA ALA A 244 7.02 -25.76 16.29
C ALA A 244 8.38 -26.43 16.18
N SER A 245 9.00 -26.47 14.99
CA SER A 245 10.32 -27.05 14.79
C SER A 245 11.42 -26.31 15.57
N VAL A 246 11.39 -24.97 15.58
CA VAL A 246 12.32 -24.16 16.38
C VAL A 246 12.13 -24.41 17.87
N ARG A 247 10.87 -24.45 18.34
CA ARG A 247 10.54 -24.70 19.75
C ARG A 247 10.95 -26.10 20.18
N SER A 248 10.66 -27.10 19.36
CA SER A 248 11.07 -28.47 19.64
C SER A 248 12.60 -28.63 19.73
N ALA A 249 13.34 -28.02 18.82
CA ALA A 249 14.80 -28.05 18.85
C ALA A 249 15.37 -27.42 20.13
N VAL A 250 14.80 -26.28 20.57
CA VAL A 250 15.31 -25.53 21.72
C VAL A 250 14.76 -26.06 23.05
N TYR A 251 13.46 -26.25 23.17
CA TYR A 251 12.87 -26.62 24.46
C TYR A 251 12.92 -28.14 24.70
N LEU A 252 12.50 -28.96 23.73
CA LEU A 252 12.53 -30.42 23.90
C LEU A 252 13.93 -30.97 23.73
N GLY A 253 14.65 -30.55 22.66
CA GLY A 253 15.95 -31.14 22.33
C GLY A 253 17.11 -30.64 23.17
N GLU A 254 17.15 -29.33 23.51
CA GLU A 254 18.29 -28.76 24.27
C GLU A 254 18.01 -28.58 25.74
N GLN A 255 16.76 -28.25 26.13
CA GLN A 255 16.39 -27.98 27.53
C GLN A 255 15.68 -29.16 28.20
N GLU A 256 15.41 -30.22 27.45
CA GLU A 256 14.72 -31.44 27.92
C GLU A 256 13.37 -31.14 28.59
N CYS A 257 12.72 -30.02 28.18
CA CYS A 257 11.41 -29.62 28.70
C CYS A 257 10.37 -30.70 28.34
N PRO A 258 9.53 -31.16 29.26
CA PRO A 258 8.46 -32.08 28.94
C PRO A 258 7.55 -31.57 27.81
N TYR A 259 7.10 -32.49 26.96
CA TYR A 259 6.28 -32.13 25.78
C TYR A 259 5.03 -31.31 26.15
N GLU A 260 4.30 -31.73 27.18
CA GLU A 260 3.05 -31.10 27.63
C GLU A 260 3.27 -29.72 28.29
N GLU A 261 4.47 -29.47 28.80
CA GLU A 261 4.83 -28.16 29.35
C GLU A 261 5.18 -27.18 28.24
N GLU A 262 5.78 -27.66 27.14
CA GLU A 262 6.09 -26.80 25.99
C GLU A 262 4.87 -26.55 25.14
N PHE A 263 4.11 -27.57 24.76
CA PHE A 263 2.89 -27.48 23.96
C PHE A 263 1.64 -27.43 24.87
N ASP A 264 1.45 -26.31 25.52
CA ASP A 264 0.51 -26.05 26.61
C ASP A 264 -0.95 -25.76 26.14
N GLY A 265 -1.28 -26.06 24.88
CA GLY A 265 -2.63 -25.86 24.31
C GLY A 265 -3.00 -24.41 24.00
N ASN A 266 -2.11 -23.42 24.21
CA ASN A 266 -2.40 -22.01 23.98
C ASN A 266 -1.96 -21.49 22.60
N ASP A 267 -1.44 -22.35 21.75
CA ASP A 267 -0.78 -21.93 20.51
C ASP A 267 -1.74 -21.39 19.45
N PHE A 268 -2.93 -22.00 19.32
CA PHE A 268 -3.92 -21.58 18.32
C PHE A 268 -4.64 -20.26 18.65
N THR A 269 -4.52 -19.78 19.87
CA THR A 269 -5.09 -18.49 20.31
C THR A 269 -4.04 -17.39 20.42
N ALA A 270 -2.80 -17.71 20.06
CA ALA A 270 -1.66 -16.82 20.16
C ALA A 270 -1.18 -16.33 18.80
N VAL A 271 -0.47 -15.22 18.79
CA VAL A 271 0.30 -14.76 17.62
C VAL A 271 1.75 -15.23 17.79
N HIS A 272 2.28 -15.82 16.73
CA HIS A 272 3.66 -16.28 16.69
C HIS A 272 4.49 -15.43 15.73
N LEU A 273 5.67 -15.00 16.17
CA LEU A 273 6.68 -14.42 15.30
C LEU A 273 7.77 -15.43 15.02
N ILE A 274 8.19 -15.51 13.77
CA ILE A 274 9.31 -16.33 13.32
C ILE A 274 10.47 -15.41 13.00
N GLY A 275 11.63 -15.71 13.55
CA GLY A 275 12.89 -15.09 13.20
C GLY A 275 13.64 -15.93 12.18
N TYR A 276 14.09 -15.30 11.12
CA TYR A 276 14.80 -15.94 10.02
C TYR A 276 16.25 -15.48 9.93
N ALA A 277 17.11 -16.41 9.49
CA ALA A 277 18.44 -16.10 8.97
C ALA A 277 18.46 -16.50 7.48
N GLY A 278 18.30 -15.51 6.59
CA GLY A 278 17.91 -15.77 5.21
C GLY A 278 16.52 -16.39 5.16
N ASP A 279 16.38 -17.57 4.58
CA ASP A 279 15.12 -18.32 4.53
C ASP A 279 15.00 -19.40 5.63
N GLU A 280 16.03 -19.53 6.48
CA GLU A 280 16.05 -20.54 7.53
C GLU A 280 15.36 -20.07 8.81
N PRO A 281 14.36 -20.81 9.35
CA PRO A 281 13.74 -20.51 10.63
C PRO A 281 14.77 -20.70 11.75
N ALA A 282 15.16 -19.61 12.39
CA ALA A 282 16.28 -19.55 13.34
C ALA A 282 15.82 -19.25 14.78
N GLY A 283 14.64 -18.68 14.94
CA GLY A 283 14.07 -18.33 16.24
C GLY A 283 12.58 -18.06 16.18
N CYS A 284 11.94 -17.95 17.33
CA CYS A 284 10.53 -17.58 17.42
C CYS A 284 10.21 -16.93 18.78
N ILE A 285 9.02 -16.31 18.87
CA ILE A 285 8.45 -15.79 20.10
C ILE A 285 6.93 -15.87 20.00
N ARG A 286 6.24 -16.18 21.11
CA ARG A 286 4.79 -16.24 21.20
C ARG A 286 4.23 -15.02 21.92
N ILE A 287 3.11 -14.49 21.45
CA ILE A 287 2.40 -13.37 22.04
C ILE A 287 0.96 -13.79 22.28
N ARG A 288 0.52 -13.78 23.53
CA ARG A 288 -0.90 -13.96 23.89
C ARG A 288 -1.52 -12.62 24.25
N HIS A 289 -2.75 -12.44 23.86
CA HIS A 289 -3.47 -11.19 24.06
C HIS A 289 -4.55 -11.39 25.13
N PHE A 290 -4.52 -10.55 26.15
CA PHE A 290 -5.52 -10.44 27.19
C PHE A 290 -6.21 -9.08 27.11
N ALA A 291 -7.21 -8.81 27.96
CA ALA A 291 -8.01 -7.61 27.85
C ALA A 291 -7.19 -6.30 27.87
N ASP A 292 -6.27 -6.16 28.83
CA ASP A 292 -5.51 -4.92 29.07
C ASP A 292 -3.99 -5.08 29.02
N PHE A 293 -3.50 -6.29 28.76
CA PHE A 293 -2.07 -6.58 28.60
C PHE A 293 -1.83 -7.68 27.56
N ALA A 294 -0.63 -7.68 27.00
CA ALA A 294 -0.14 -8.78 26.18
C ALA A 294 0.88 -9.60 26.98
N LYS A 295 0.86 -10.93 26.83
CA LYS A 295 1.89 -11.80 27.41
C LYS A 295 2.87 -12.24 26.34
N VAL A 296 4.15 -11.97 26.58
CA VAL A 296 5.25 -12.41 25.71
C VAL A 296 5.92 -13.63 26.35
N GLU A 297 6.04 -14.69 25.58
CA GLU A 297 6.55 -15.98 26.06
C GLU A 297 7.15 -16.82 24.94
N ARG A 298 7.74 -17.97 25.26
CA ARG A 298 8.33 -18.92 24.29
C ARG A 298 9.34 -18.26 23.33
N LEU A 299 10.19 -17.35 23.85
CA LEU A 299 11.32 -16.84 23.10
C LEU A 299 12.37 -17.95 22.96
N ALA A 300 12.55 -18.43 21.74
CA ALA A 300 13.53 -19.46 21.41
C ALA A 300 14.41 -19.01 20.25
N VAL A 301 15.71 -19.27 20.35
CA VAL A 301 16.67 -19.09 19.27
C VAL A 301 17.55 -20.33 19.21
N ARG A 302 17.60 -20.96 18.05
CA ARG A 302 18.42 -22.16 17.80
C ARG A 302 19.89 -21.85 18.09
N ARG A 303 20.61 -22.84 18.61
CA ARG A 303 21.96 -22.70 19.15
C ARG A 303 22.94 -22.00 18.20
N GLU A 304 22.90 -22.35 16.93
CA GLU A 304 23.78 -21.82 15.89
C GLU A 304 23.54 -20.33 15.56
N PHE A 305 22.42 -19.74 16.03
CA PHE A 305 22.06 -18.33 15.77
C PHE A 305 22.07 -17.46 17.04
N ARG A 306 22.45 -18.00 18.23
CA ARG A 306 22.43 -17.26 19.50
C ARG A 306 23.43 -16.11 19.57
N ASN A 307 24.53 -16.18 18.84
CA ASN A 307 25.54 -15.13 18.75
C ASN A 307 25.16 -14.01 17.76
N THR A 308 23.88 -13.98 17.34
CA THR A 308 23.35 -12.93 16.47
C THR A 308 22.40 -11.99 17.22
N ARG A 309 21.91 -10.96 16.54
CA ARG A 309 20.89 -10.04 17.09
C ARG A 309 19.46 -10.60 17.06
N LEU A 310 19.25 -11.85 16.69
CA LEU A 310 17.91 -12.37 16.38
C LEU A 310 16.98 -12.34 17.60
N SER A 311 17.45 -12.68 18.80
CA SER A 311 16.65 -12.60 20.02
C SER A 311 16.18 -11.17 20.30
N PHE A 312 17.07 -10.17 20.12
CA PHE A 312 16.71 -8.77 20.26
C PHE A 312 15.69 -8.31 19.21
N MET A 313 15.83 -8.78 17.99
CA MET A 313 14.89 -8.46 16.90
C MET A 313 13.51 -9.05 17.17
N LEU A 314 13.43 -10.30 17.63
CA LEU A 314 12.17 -10.96 17.98
C LEU A 314 11.45 -10.20 19.11
N VAL A 315 12.14 -9.83 20.19
CA VAL A 315 11.52 -9.07 21.30
C VAL A 315 11.09 -7.67 20.82
N LYS A 316 11.91 -6.95 20.08
CA LYS A 316 11.54 -5.65 19.51
C LYS A 316 10.33 -5.75 18.57
N ALA A 317 10.29 -6.78 17.72
CA ALA A 317 9.16 -7.03 16.82
C ALA A 317 7.87 -7.34 17.63
N ALA A 318 7.97 -8.11 18.69
CA ALA A 318 6.84 -8.39 19.59
C ALA A 318 6.33 -7.11 20.29
N ILE A 319 7.23 -6.27 20.78
CA ILE A 319 6.88 -4.97 21.39
C ILE A 319 6.19 -4.07 20.36
N GLU A 320 6.77 -3.96 19.14
CA GLU A 320 6.19 -3.13 18.06
C GLU A 320 4.79 -3.62 17.66
N LEU A 321 4.58 -4.92 17.55
CA LEU A 321 3.28 -5.51 17.26
C LEU A 321 2.26 -5.20 18.37
N CYS A 322 2.64 -5.34 19.64
CA CYS A 322 1.79 -4.99 20.78
C CYS A 322 1.42 -3.50 20.78
N ARG A 323 2.36 -2.61 20.43
CA ARG A 323 2.10 -1.17 20.29
C ARG A 323 1.07 -0.86 19.20
N VAL A 324 1.19 -1.50 18.04
CA VAL A 324 0.23 -1.33 16.92
C VAL A 324 -1.16 -1.87 17.30
N LYS A 325 -1.23 -2.90 18.14
CA LYS A 325 -2.50 -3.41 18.68
C LYS A 325 -3.06 -2.57 19.83
N GLY A 326 -2.36 -1.52 20.27
CA GLY A 326 -2.83 -0.57 21.28
C GLY A 326 -2.55 -0.95 22.72
N TYR A 327 -1.76 -1.99 22.96
CA TYR A 327 -1.38 -2.38 24.32
C TYR A 327 -0.45 -1.35 24.98
N ARG A 328 -0.61 -1.20 26.30
CA ARG A 328 0.23 -0.35 27.15
C ARG A 328 1.14 -1.17 28.07
N ARG A 329 0.85 -2.45 28.23
CA ARG A 329 1.57 -3.35 29.14
C ARG A 329 1.88 -4.67 28.45
N ILE A 330 3.11 -5.08 28.61
CA ILE A 330 3.57 -6.43 28.23
C ILE A 330 3.99 -7.13 29.52
N TYR A 331 3.44 -8.30 29.73
CA TYR A 331 3.72 -9.16 30.85
C TYR A 331 4.51 -10.40 30.37
N GLY A 332 5.33 -10.96 31.24
CA GLY A 332 6.08 -12.18 30.92
C GLY A 332 6.62 -12.89 32.13
N HIS A 333 7.06 -14.11 31.91
CA HIS A 333 7.82 -14.90 32.89
C HIS A 333 9.26 -14.99 32.40
N ALA A 334 10.19 -14.39 33.13
CA ALA A 334 11.60 -14.40 32.81
C ALA A 334 12.33 -15.39 33.67
N GLN A 335 13.13 -16.28 33.06
CA GLN A 335 14.09 -17.04 33.86
C GLN A 335 14.97 -16.05 34.66
N ARG A 336 15.21 -16.28 35.94
CA ARG A 336 15.97 -15.38 36.81
C ARG A 336 17.32 -14.98 36.19
N ARG A 337 18.04 -15.90 35.57
CA ARG A 337 19.32 -15.66 34.91
C ARG A 337 19.24 -14.75 33.68
N LEU A 338 18.02 -14.50 33.16
CA LEU A 338 17.78 -13.68 31.97
C LEU A 338 17.15 -12.31 32.30
N LEU A 339 17.06 -11.91 33.54
CA LEU A 339 16.52 -10.61 33.96
C LEU A 339 17.28 -9.46 33.29
N ASP A 340 18.63 -9.53 33.25
CA ASP A 340 19.45 -8.51 32.59
C ASP A 340 19.18 -8.41 31.07
N PHE A 341 18.85 -9.51 30.43
CA PHE A 341 18.44 -9.47 29.01
C PHE A 341 17.11 -8.72 28.83
N TRP A 342 16.12 -9.02 29.69
CA TRP A 342 14.80 -8.39 29.60
C TRP A 342 14.83 -6.91 30.05
N SER A 343 15.66 -6.56 31.03
CA SER A 343 15.83 -5.17 31.48
C SER A 343 16.30 -4.23 30.35
N ARG A 344 17.02 -4.74 29.36
CA ARG A 344 17.47 -3.96 28.19
C ARG A 344 16.31 -3.47 27.32
N PHE A 345 15.12 -4.02 27.48
CA PHE A 345 13.89 -3.56 26.83
C PHE A 345 13.02 -2.72 27.76
N GLY A 346 13.46 -2.51 29.01
CA GLY A 346 12.71 -1.78 30.03
C GLY A 346 11.80 -2.66 30.89
N ALA A 347 11.90 -4.00 30.78
CA ALA A 347 11.15 -4.89 31.66
C ALA A 347 11.71 -4.84 33.08
N VAL A 348 10.80 -4.78 34.06
CA VAL A 348 11.11 -4.79 35.48
C VAL A 348 10.33 -5.92 36.18
N PRO A 349 10.82 -6.45 37.31
CA PRO A 349 10.04 -7.38 38.12
C PRO A 349 8.67 -6.79 38.45
N PHE A 350 7.62 -7.59 38.32
CA PHE A 350 6.26 -7.16 38.62
C PHE A 350 6.06 -6.99 40.13
N VAL A 351 5.61 -5.81 40.53
CA VAL A 351 5.40 -5.51 41.98
C VAL A 351 4.29 -6.40 42.53
N GLY A 352 4.60 -7.19 43.56
CA GLY A 352 3.71 -8.20 44.09
C GLY A 352 3.67 -9.50 43.30
N GLY A 353 4.52 -9.62 42.27
CA GLY A 353 4.67 -10.84 41.50
C GLY A 353 5.23 -12.01 42.30
N LYS A 354 4.98 -13.20 41.80
CA LYS A 354 5.44 -14.46 42.41
C LYS A 354 6.70 -14.95 41.74
N GLU A 355 7.53 -15.61 42.51
CA GLU A 355 8.61 -16.45 41.99
C GLU A 355 8.13 -17.90 42.01
N PHE A 356 8.50 -18.63 40.97
CA PHE A 356 8.09 -20.02 40.80
C PHE A 356 9.09 -20.81 39.98
N VAL A 357 9.06 -22.13 40.13
CA VAL A 357 9.84 -23.06 39.33
C VAL A 357 8.96 -23.61 38.22
N PHE A 358 9.48 -23.62 37.00
CA PHE A 358 8.84 -24.22 35.84
C PHE A 358 9.94 -24.88 34.97
N SER A 359 9.72 -26.15 34.62
CA SER A 359 10.70 -26.92 33.82
C SER A 359 12.14 -26.81 34.39
N ASP A 360 12.28 -27.01 35.73
CA ASP A 360 13.53 -26.97 36.50
C ASP A 360 14.27 -25.63 36.53
N PHE A 361 13.63 -24.55 36.10
CA PHE A 361 14.20 -23.20 36.17
C PHE A 361 13.39 -22.25 37.03
N ASP A 362 14.12 -21.36 37.75
CA ASP A 362 13.52 -20.27 38.51
C ASP A 362 13.03 -19.15 37.61
N TYR A 363 11.76 -18.79 37.75
CA TYR A 363 11.12 -17.69 37.00
C TYR A 363 10.68 -16.56 37.93
N VAL A 364 10.70 -15.36 37.36
CA VAL A 364 10.20 -14.13 37.99
C VAL A 364 9.18 -13.52 37.04
N GLU A 365 8.07 -13.05 37.55
CA GLU A 365 7.11 -12.26 36.79
C GLU A 365 7.72 -10.89 36.45
N VAL A 366 7.64 -10.50 35.18
CA VAL A 366 8.16 -9.21 34.71
C VAL A 366 7.08 -8.45 33.95
N MET A 367 7.16 -7.13 34.01
CA MET A 367 6.28 -6.24 33.26
C MET A 367 7.10 -5.17 32.54
N LEU A 368 6.63 -4.81 31.36
CA LEU A 368 7.15 -3.73 30.54
C LEU A 368 6.00 -2.78 30.19
N GLU A 369 6.13 -1.51 30.55
CA GLU A 369 5.24 -0.45 30.07
C GLU A 369 5.67 0.05 28.71
N ILE A 370 4.71 0.21 27.80
CA ILE A 370 4.93 0.66 26.41
C ILE A 370 3.91 1.74 26.03
N GLU A 371 4.33 2.65 25.17
CA GLU A 371 3.41 3.60 24.55
C GLU A 371 2.77 2.98 23.30
N PRO A 372 1.44 2.98 23.15
CA PRO A 372 0.77 2.54 21.94
C PRO A 372 1.26 3.30 20.73
N HIS A 373 1.21 2.66 19.54
CA HIS A 373 1.49 3.35 18.29
C HIS A 373 0.45 4.47 18.07
N PRO A 374 0.81 5.65 17.53
CA PRO A 374 -0.15 6.73 17.24
C PRO A 374 -1.36 6.24 16.43
N ASP A 375 -1.11 5.37 15.45
CA ASP A 375 -2.12 4.75 14.58
C ASP A 375 -2.51 3.34 15.07
N ALA A 376 -2.56 3.12 16.40
CA ALA A 376 -2.94 1.83 16.96
C ALA A 376 -4.36 1.43 16.53
N ILE A 377 -4.53 0.13 16.27
CA ILE A 377 -5.82 -0.44 15.85
C ILE A 377 -6.81 -0.37 17.02
N ARG A 378 -7.99 0.22 16.77
CA ARG A 378 -9.04 0.45 17.76
C ARG A 378 -10.41 0.50 17.10
N LEU A 379 -11.48 0.52 17.88
CA LEU A 379 -12.82 0.81 17.36
C LEU A 379 -12.80 2.16 16.64
N GLY A 380 -13.34 2.19 15.41
CA GLY A 380 -13.27 3.36 14.51
C GLY A 380 -12.06 3.38 13.58
N THR A 381 -11.11 2.46 13.68
CA THR A 381 -10.12 2.23 12.63
C THR A 381 -10.81 1.81 11.35
N ASP A 382 -10.32 2.29 10.20
CA ASP A 382 -10.87 1.98 8.87
C ASP A 382 -11.08 0.46 8.72
N PRO A 383 -12.29 -0.01 8.37
CA PRO A 383 -12.58 -1.42 8.13
C PRO A 383 -11.62 -2.11 7.16
N PHE A 384 -11.12 -1.38 6.17
CA PHE A 384 -10.11 -1.88 5.24
C PHE A 384 -8.80 -2.26 5.92
N VAL A 385 -8.43 -1.56 6.99
CA VAL A 385 -7.25 -1.89 7.80
C VAL A 385 -7.55 -3.07 8.72
N ILE A 386 -8.70 -3.07 9.39
CA ILE A 386 -9.05 -4.11 10.38
C ILE A 386 -9.11 -5.51 9.74
N ILE A 387 -9.60 -5.62 8.50
CA ILE A 387 -9.72 -6.92 7.81
C ILE A 387 -8.39 -7.47 7.28
N ARG A 388 -7.31 -6.69 7.32
CA ARG A 388 -6.00 -7.16 6.86
C ARG A 388 -5.46 -8.27 7.77
N PRO A 389 -4.60 -9.15 7.25
CA PRO A 389 -3.98 -10.18 8.07
C PRO A 389 -3.20 -9.59 9.25
N GLU A 390 -3.17 -10.32 10.35
CA GLU A 390 -2.41 -9.97 11.54
C GLU A 390 -0.97 -9.57 11.19
N GLY A 391 -0.51 -8.40 11.68
CA GLY A 391 0.83 -7.87 11.36
C GLY A 391 1.01 -7.27 9.96
N ARG A 392 0.01 -7.29 9.07
CA ARG A 392 0.10 -6.72 7.71
C ARG A 392 -0.83 -5.53 7.48
N TRP A 393 -1.10 -4.77 8.53
CA TRP A 393 -1.98 -3.61 8.46
C TRP A 393 -1.43 -2.44 7.63
N HIS A 394 -0.14 -2.44 7.35
CA HIS A 394 0.57 -1.45 6.52
C HIS A 394 0.51 -1.74 5.02
N GLU A 395 0.04 -2.93 4.61
CA GLU A 395 -0.08 -3.32 3.20
C GLU A 395 -1.55 -3.41 2.77
N PRO A 396 -1.88 -3.13 1.50
CA PRO A 396 -3.23 -3.32 0.97
C PRO A 396 -3.73 -4.75 1.15
N GLY A 397 -4.93 -4.90 1.71
CA GLY A 397 -5.52 -6.18 2.03
C GLY A 397 -6.52 -6.69 1.00
N ILE A 398 -7.39 -7.60 1.45
CA ILE A 398 -8.37 -8.26 0.58
C ILE A 398 -9.48 -7.29 0.11
N LEU A 399 -9.89 -6.34 0.95
CA LEU A 399 -10.93 -5.38 0.57
C LEU A 399 -10.45 -4.44 -0.52
N GLU A 400 -9.23 -3.93 -0.43
CA GLU A 400 -8.66 -3.08 -1.46
C GLU A 400 -8.52 -3.84 -2.78
N ARG A 401 -8.03 -5.08 -2.75
CA ARG A 401 -7.97 -5.93 -3.96
C ARG A 401 -9.35 -6.23 -4.52
N SER A 402 -10.34 -6.50 -3.66
CA SER A 402 -11.71 -6.75 -4.07
C SER A 402 -12.36 -5.51 -4.69
N SER A 403 -12.10 -4.32 -4.16
CA SER A 403 -12.67 -3.08 -4.68
C SER A 403 -12.05 -2.66 -6.03
N SER A 404 -10.78 -3.00 -6.27
CA SER A 404 -10.05 -2.63 -7.49
C SER A 404 -10.18 -3.65 -8.65
N ARG A 405 -10.69 -4.86 -8.40
CA ARG A 405 -10.97 -5.84 -9.46
C ARG A 405 -12.30 -5.58 -10.13
N SER A 406 -12.49 -6.10 -11.35
CA SER A 406 -13.78 -6.12 -12.01
C SER A 406 -14.83 -6.83 -11.14
N ALA A 407 -16.09 -6.38 -11.22
CA ALA A 407 -17.20 -7.04 -10.55
C ALA A 407 -17.38 -8.48 -11.07
N THR A 408 -17.83 -9.38 -10.21
CA THR A 408 -18.15 -10.76 -10.57
C THR A 408 -19.66 -10.97 -10.56
N ARG A 409 -20.16 -11.98 -11.30
CA ARG A 409 -21.60 -12.31 -11.35
C ARG A 409 -22.29 -12.44 -9.98
N PRO A 410 -21.69 -13.14 -9.00
CA PRO A 410 -22.30 -13.22 -7.66
C PRO A 410 -22.46 -11.88 -6.98
N SER A 411 -21.62 -10.87 -7.33
CA SER A 411 -21.73 -9.52 -6.78
C SER A 411 -22.91 -8.73 -7.36
N VAL A 412 -23.48 -9.18 -8.46
CA VAL A 412 -24.60 -8.54 -9.18
C VAL A 412 -25.94 -9.19 -8.84
N GLY A 413 -25.95 -10.48 -8.48
CA GLY A 413 -27.15 -11.28 -8.30
C GLY A 413 -27.91 -11.12 -6.97
N TYR A 414 -27.39 -10.34 -6.03
CA TYR A 414 -27.98 -10.14 -4.70
C TYR A 414 -28.55 -8.74 -4.45
N ALA A 415 -28.84 -7.99 -5.50
CA ALA A 415 -29.61 -6.76 -5.38
C ALA A 415 -31.10 -7.10 -5.53
N SER A 416 -31.71 -7.64 -4.48
CA SER A 416 -33.15 -7.68 -4.28
C SER A 416 -33.56 -6.62 -3.27
#